data_a42ce6e58b71f410e2093dfa257abf50
#
_entry.id   a42ce6e58b71f410e2093dfa257abf50
#
_cell.length_a   1.000
_cell.length_b   1.000
_cell.length_c   1.000
_cell.angle_alpha   90.00
_cell.angle_beta   90.00
_cell.angle_gamma   90.00
#
_symmetry.space_group_name_H-M   'P 1'
#
loop_
_entity.id
_entity.type
_entity.pdbx_description
1 polymer ?
#
loop_
_entity_poly.entity_id
_entity_poly.type
_entity_poly.pdbx_seq_one_letter_code
_entity_poly.pdbx_strand_id
1 'polypeptide(L)'
;MGYAQTNDLSEEDLEMFKEEVRNRINTYQMYLSFIGSKKNDNATKVVYMKQALKLFMGEGNNYRDIYDNIQPAVRTQVSSKARNTKNWIQTKNYLRNLTSLSYSEVQITQADVCYVSDFYKVRDGLYKAAMTIKQKFVGMRDGKVIYEDITEKTINVYLQQEITSVGSQYVILLGDSGVLDTY
;
A
#
# COMPACT_ATOMS: atom_id res chain seq x y z
N MET A 1 3.16 -36.81 15.51
CA MET A 1 3.44 -35.39 15.27
C MET A 1 3.39 -35.17 13.75
N GLY A 2 2.28 -34.64 13.24
CA GLY A 2 2.15 -34.32 11.81
C GLY A 2 2.92 -33.07 11.52
N TYR A 3 4.00 -33.16 10.76
CA TYR A 3 4.61 -31.99 10.14
C TYR A 3 3.58 -31.41 9.16
N ALA A 4 3.09 -30.20 9.41
CA ALA A 4 2.34 -29.46 8.41
C ALA A 4 3.27 -29.29 7.21
N GLN A 5 2.95 -29.97 6.10
CA GLN A 5 3.63 -29.74 4.84
C GLN A 5 3.40 -28.28 4.47
N THR A 6 4.43 -27.48 4.61
CA THR A 6 4.45 -26.13 4.01
C THR A 6 4.57 -26.36 2.51
N ASN A 7 3.44 -26.37 1.82
CA ASN A 7 3.44 -26.40 0.36
C ASN A 7 3.99 -25.07 -0.12
N ASP A 8 5.18 -25.11 -0.70
CA ASP A 8 5.72 -23.97 -1.43
C ASP A 8 4.77 -23.59 -2.56
N LEU A 9 4.62 -22.28 -2.80
CA LEU A 9 3.85 -21.79 -3.92
C LEU A 9 4.53 -22.15 -5.25
N SER A 10 3.75 -22.58 -6.23
CA SER A 10 4.23 -22.81 -7.59
C SER A 10 4.55 -21.48 -8.29
N GLU A 11 5.30 -21.54 -9.38
CA GLU A 11 5.55 -20.35 -10.22
C GLU A 11 4.23 -19.76 -10.75
N GLU A 12 3.27 -20.62 -11.10
CA GLU A 12 1.94 -20.20 -11.56
C GLU A 12 1.17 -19.46 -10.46
N ASP A 13 1.19 -19.96 -9.22
CA ASP A 13 0.60 -19.28 -8.07
C ASP A 13 1.25 -17.90 -7.84
N LEU A 14 2.57 -17.82 -7.94
CA LEU A 14 3.29 -16.56 -7.75
C LEU A 14 2.96 -15.53 -8.85
N GLU A 15 2.78 -15.97 -10.10
CA GLU A 15 2.33 -15.08 -11.18
C GLU A 15 0.87 -14.60 -10.98
N MET A 16 -0.03 -15.47 -10.51
CA MET A 16 -1.39 -15.04 -10.13
C MET A 16 -1.36 -13.98 -9.02
N PHE A 17 -0.52 -14.15 -8.01
CA PHE A 17 -0.37 -13.17 -6.95
C PHE A 17 0.16 -11.82 -7.43
N LYS A 18 1.01 -11.77 -8.46
CA LYS A 18 1.42 -10.48 -9.06
C LYS A 18 0.23 -9.70 -9.62
N GLU A 19 -0.72 -10.38 -10.27
CA GLU A 19 -1.93 -9.72 -10.76
C GLU A 19 -2.83 -9.24 -9.61
N GLU A 20 -2.98 -10.03 -8.56
CA GLU A 20 -3.72 -9.62 -7.37
C GLU A 20 -3.07 -8.41 -6.67
N VAL A 21 -1.73 -8.32 -6.66
CA VAL A 21 -1.01 -7.14 -6.15
C VAL A 21 -1.38 -5.89 -6.94
N ARG A 22 -1.45 -5.97 -8.28
CA ARG A 22 -1.88 -4.83 -9.11
C ARG A 22 -3.29 -4.38 -8.78
N ASN A 23 -4.21 -5.33 -8.60
CA ASN A 23 -5.59 -5.02 -8.20
C ASN A 23 -5.66 -4.39 -6.81
N ARG A 24 -4.84 -4.85 -5.88
CA ARG A 24 -4.78 -4.32 -4.52
C ARG A 24 -4.28 -2.89 -4.47
N ILE A 25 -3.29 -2.56 -5.29
CA ILE A 25 -2.79 -1.17 -5.36
C ILE A 25 -3.82 -0.23 -5.99
N ASN A 26 -4.56 -0.68 -7.00
CA ASN A 26 -5.65 0.11 -7.57
C ASN A 26 -6.73 0.41 -6.51
N THR A 27 -7.09 -0.58 -5.69
CA THR A 27 -8.00 -0.40 -4.57
C THR A 27 -7.45 0.61 -3.56
N TYR A 28 -6.17 0.52 -3.22
CA TYR A 28 -5.52 1.48 -2.33
C TYR A 28 -5.56 2.91 -2.88
N GLN A 29 -5.24 3.11 -4.14
CA GLN A 29 -5.31 4.43 -4.78
C GLN A 29 -6.72 5.01 -4.79
N MET A 30 -7.74 4.17 -5.00
CA MET A 30 -9.14 4.56 -4.88
C MET A 30 -9.47 5.05 -3.46
N TYR A 31 -8.99 4.34 -2.42
CA TYR A 31 -9.16 4.77 -1.03
C TYR A 31 -8.48 6.13 -0.77
N LEU A 32 -7.26 6.32 -1.28
CA LEU A 32 -6.54 7.59 -1.13
C LEU A 32 -7.31 8.77 -1.76
N SER A 33 -7.86 8.58 -2.96
CA SER A 33 -8.66 9.59 -3.65
C SER A 33 -9.90 9.96 -2.83
N PHE A 34 -10.58 8.96 -2.29
CA PHE A 34 -11.77 9.15 -1.46
C PHE A 34 -11.44 9.92 -0.18
N ILE A 35 -10.38 9.52 0.53
CA ILE A 35 -9.96 10.13 1.80
C ILE A 35 -9.53 11.59 1.57
N GLY A 36 -8.85 11.89 0.46
CA GLY A 36 -8.33 13.22 0.15
C GLY A 36 -9.40 14.23 -0.29
N SER A 37 -10.57 13.78 -0.72
CA SER A 37 -11.62 14.66 -1.28
C SER A 37 -12.53 15.22 -0.20
N LYS A 38 -12.72 16.55 -0.18
CA LYS A 38 -13.64 17.21 0.76
C LYS A 38 -15.13 16.92 0.50
N LYS A 39 -15.46 16.35 -0.65
CA LYS A 39 -16.84 15.91 -0.96
C LYS A 39 -17.35 14.83 0.00
N ASN A 40 -16.45 14.10 0.63
CA ASN A 40 -16.77 12.99 1.50
C ASN A 40 -16.74 13.43 2.97
N ASP A 41 -17.70 12.97 3.75
CA ASP A 41 -17.77 13.30 5.17
C ASP A 41 -16.66 12.59 5.97
N ASN A 42 -16.30 13.15 7.13
CA ASN A 42 -15.21 12.64 7.94
C ASN A 42 -15.47 11.24 8.51
N ALA A 43 -16.70 10.90 8.84
CA ALA A 43 -17.03 9.58 9.38
C ALA A 43 -16.77 8.49 8.33
N THR A 44 -17.18 8.73 7.10
CA THR A 44 -16.93 7.82 5.98
C THR A 44 -15.45 7.73 5.65
N LYS A 45 -14.71 8.85 5.68
CA LYS A 45 -13.25 8.84 5.49
C LYS A 45 -12.53 7.95 6.52
N VAL A 46 -12.95 7.97 7.78
CA VAL A 46 -12.38 7.10 8.83
C VAL A 46 -12.58 5.62 8.50
N VAL A 47 -13.73 5.25 7.95
CA VAL A 47 -13.98 3.87 7.49
C VAL A 47 -13.00 3.49 6.38
N TYR A 48 -12.85 4.34 5.36
CA TYR A 48 -11.90 4.08 4.26
C TYR A 48 -10.44 4.07 4.71
N MET A 49 -10.07 4.91 5.68
CA MET A 49 -8.72 4.83 6.29
C MET A 49 -8.46 3.47 6.95
N LYS A 50 -9.43 2.94 7.69
CA LYS A 50 -9.33 1.61 8.28
C LYS A 50 -9.22 0.52 7.22
N GLN A 51 -10.01 0.60 6.15
CA GLN A 51 -9.93 -0.36 5.05
C GLN A 51 -8.57 -0.27 4.33
N ALA A 52 -8.05 0.94 4.10
CA ALA A 52 -6.73 1.13 3.53
C ALA A 52 -5.62 0.51 4.39
N LEU A 53 -5.68 0.71 5.72
CA LEU A 53 -4.68 0.16 6.64
C LEU A 53 -4.67 -1.36 6.69
N LYS A 54 -5.81 -2.03 6.48
CA LYS A 54 -5.88 -3.50 6.39
C LYS A 54 -5.09 -4.08 5.21
N LEU A 55 -4.71 -3.26 4.23
CA LEU A 55 -3.88 -3.70 3.12
C LEU A 55 -2.40 -3.84 3.51
N PHE A 56 -2.00 -3.32 4.67
CA PHE A 56 -0.61 -3.22 5.12
C PHE A 56 -0.27 -4.16 6.26
N MET A 57 1.01 -4.52 6.37
CA MET A 57 1.55 -5.24 7.52
C MET A 57 1.21 -4.49 8.81
N GLY A 58 0.69 -5.20 9.81
CA GLY A 58 0.34 -4.63 11.11
C GLY A 58 -0.82 -3.65 11.13
N GLU A 59 -1.51 -3.47 10.01
CA GLU A 59 -2.69 -2.58 9.89
C GLU A 59 -2.42 -1.15 10.41
N GLY A 60 -1.20 -0.64 10.15
CA GLY A 60 -0.77 0.69 10.56
C GLY A 60 -0.25 0.79 12.00
N ASN A 61 -0.10 -0.32 12.69
CA ASN A 61 0.47 -0.42 14.03
C ASN A 61 1.79 -1.19 14.02
N ASN A 62 2.54 -1.12 15.14
CA ASN A 62 3.63 -2.05 15.37
C ASN A 62 3.10 -3.48 15.36
N TYR A 63 3.87 -4.39 14.80
CA TYR A 63 3.44 -5.77 14.64
C TYR A 63 4.60 -6.73 14.99
N ARG A 64 4.27 -7.99 15.21
CA ARG A 64 5.26 -9.05 15.34
C ARG A 64 5.50 -9.68 13.98
N ASP A 65 6.77 -9.79 13.63
CA ASP A 65 7.15 -10.51 12.43
C ASP A 65 7.11 -12.03 12.67
N ILE A 66 7.41 -12.75 11.63
CA ILE A 66 7.45 -14.21 11.64
C ILE A 66 8.53 -14.81 12.58
N TYR A 67 9.48 -14.01 13.08
CA TYR A 67 10.49 -14.40 14.07
C TYR A 67 10.12 -13.93 15.48
N ASP A 68 8.86 -13.49 15.66
CA ASP A 68 8.32 -12.94 16.91
C ASP A 68 9.02 -11.62 17.36
N ASN A 69 9.75 -10.95 16.46
CA ASN A 69 10.34 -9.66 16.73
C ASN A 69 9.29 -8.55 16.53
N ILE A 70 9.32 -7.55 17.41
CA ILE A 70 8.47 -6.36 17.26
C ILE A 70 9.04 -5.50 16.14
N GLN A 71 8.23 -5.28 15.12
CA GLN A 71 8.50 -4.40 14.01
C GLN A 71 7.73 -3.09 14.13
N PRO A 72 8.32 -1.95 13.71
CA PRO A 72 7.62 -0.68 13.72
C PRO A 72 6.47 -0.67 12.70
N ALA A 73 5.48 0.18 12.92
CA ALA A 73 4.41 0.43 11.96
C ALA A 73 4.97 0.81 10.59
N VAL A 74 4.35 0.30 9.54
CA VAL A 74 4.73 0.60 8.15
C VAL A 74 4.70 2.09 7.86
N ARG A 75 5.63 2.53 7.01
CA ARG A 75 5.87 3.93 6.70
C ARG A 75 5.68 4.21 5.22
N THR A 76 5.24 5.43 4.96
CA THR A 76 5.15 6.00 3.61
C THR A 76 6.09 7.18 3.51
N GLN A 77 6.92 7.22 2.48
CA GLN A 77 7.71 8.39 2.17
C GLN A 77 6.85 9.39 1.40
N VAL A 78 6.79 10.60 1.87
CA VAL A 78 6.13 11.71 1.19
C VAL A 78 7.17 12.64 0.59
N SER A 79 6.94 13.05 -0.64
CA SER A 79 7.74 14.01 -1.34
C SER A 79 6.92 15.26 -1.65
N SER A 80 7.61 16.39 -1.76
CA SER A 80 7.02 17.63 -2.22
C SER A 80 7.91 18.24 -3.28
N LYS A 81 7.40 18.32 -4.50
CA LYS A 81 8.08 18.98 -5.62
C LYS A 81 8.40 20.44 -5.29
N ALA A 82 7.44 21.15 -4.68
CA ALA A 82 7.58 22.57 -4.34
C ALA A 82 8.64 22.82 -3.26
N ARG A 83 8.87 21.87 -2.35
CA ARG A 83 9.80 22.00 -1.21
C ARG A 83 11.09 21.23 -1.40
N ASN A 84 11.18 20.41 -2.44
CA ASN A 84 12.29 19.47 -2.68
C ASN A 84 12.65 18.63 -1.43
N THR A 85 11.63 18.10 -0.76
CA THR A 85 11.79 17.32 0.48
C THR A 85 11.22 15.93 0.32
N LYS A 86 11.87 14.95 0.98
CA LYS A 86 11.39 13.58 1.13
C LYS A 86 11.41 13.21 2.61
N ASN A 87 10.26 12.91 3.19
CA ASN A 87 10.13 12.57 4.61
C ASN A 87 9.39 11.25 4.79
N TRP A 88 9.88 10.42 5.70
CA TRP A 88 9.22 9.19 6.12
C TRP A 88 8.23 9.47 7.26
N ILE A 89 6.99 9.05 7.09
CA ILE A 89 5.96 9.12 8.12
C ILE A 89 5.26 7.77 8.23
N GLN A 90 4.64 7.48 9.36
CA GLN A 90 3.80 6.29 9.48
C GLN A 90 2.65 6.37 8.48
N THR A 91 2.33 5.26 7.82
CA THR A 91 1.26 5.22 6.81
C THR A 91 -0.08 5.70 7.36
N LYS A 92 -0.41 5.38 8.63
CA LYS A 92 -1.63 5.90 9.27
C LYS A 92 -1.65 7.43 9.38
N ASN A 93 -0.50 8.06 9.61
CA ASN A 93 -0.38 9.52 9.66
C ASN A 93 -0.47 10.13 8.25
N TYR A 94 0.10 9.45 7.25
CA TYR A 94 -0.08 9.83 5.85
C TYR A 94 -1.58 9.89 5.47
N LEU A 95 -2.34 8.84 5.79
CA LEU A 95 -3.78 8.79 5.52
C LEU A 95 -4.54 9.89 6.27
N ARG A 96 -4.17 10.15 7.53
CA ARG A 96 -4.76 11.24 8.31
C ARG A 96 -4.48 12.61 7.68
N ASN A 97 -3.26 12.84 7.21
CA ASN A 97 -2.88 14.08 6.55
C ASN A 97 -3.67 14.33 5.26
N LEU A 98 -4.05 13.28 4.52
CA LEU A 98 -4.91 13.41 3.35
C LEU A 98 -6.28 14.02 3.68
N THR A 99 -6.82 13.76 4.88
CA THR A 99 -8.12 14.33 5.28
C THR A 99 -8.08 15.85 5.46
N SER A 100 -6.89 16.41 5.64
CA SER A 100 -6.66 17.85 5.90
C SER A 100 -6.26 18.62 4.63
N LEU A 101 -6.22 17.99 3.47
CA LEU A 101 -5.91 18.67 2.22
C LEU A 101 -6.99 19.70 1.88
N SER A 102 -6.58 20.83 1.29
CA SER A 102 -7.46 21.95 0.97
C SER A 102 -8.23 21.82 -0.35
N TYR A 103 -8.10 20.67 -1.03
CA TYR A 103 -8.74 20.42 -2.32
C TYR A 103 -10.20 19.98 -2.14
N SER A 104 -11.12 20.49 -2.98
CA SER A 104 -12.48 19.99 -3.03
C SER A 104 -12.54 18.54 -3.51
N GLU A 105 -11.67 18.19 -4.44
CA GLU A 105 -11.54 16.85 -5.01
C GLU A 105 -10.07 16.48 -5.16
N VAL A 106 -9.75 15.23 -4.86
CA VAL A 106 -8.43 14.64 -5.08
C VAL A 106 -8.62 13.39 -5.92
N GLN A 107 -7.80 13.27 -6.96
CA GLN A 107 -7.69 12.05 -7.77
C GLN A 107 -6.29 11.51 -7.65
N ILE A 108 -6.18 10.27 -7.24
CA ILE A 108 -4.92 9.52 -7.16
C ILE A 108 -5.07 8.29 -8.01
N THR A 109 -4.32 8.25 -9.11
CA THR A 109 -4.43 7.22 -10.13
C THR A 109 -3.06 6.69 -10.52
N GLN A 110 -3.04 5.55 -11.18
CA GLN A 110 -1.83 5.02 -11.79
C GLN A 110 -1.56 5.75 -13.11
N ALA A 111 -0.36 6.32 -13.25
CA ALA A 111 0.04 7.06 -14.47
C ALA A 111 0.67 6.16 -15.54
N ASP A 112 1.12 4.96 -15.16
CA ASP A 112 1.81 4.02 -16.05
C ASP A 112 1.62 2.58 -15.56
N VAL A 113 2.08 1.60 -16.30
CA VAL A 113 1.98 0.17 -15.93
C VAL A 113 2.71 -0.08 -14.61
N CYS A 114 2.02 -0.75 -13.68
CA CYS A 114 2.60 -1.22 -12.45
C CYS A 114 3.51 -2.43 -12.72
N TYR A 115 4.77 -2.32 -12.30
CA TYR A 115 5.71 -3.41 -12.34
C TYR A 115 5.81 -4.11 -10.98
N VAL A 116 5.61 -5.41 -10.96
CA VAL A 116 5.82 -6.26 -9.77
C VAL A 116 6.99 -7.17 -10.04
N SER A 117 8.03 -7.13 -9.20
CA SER A 117 9.18 -8.03 -9.30
C SER A 117 8.77 -9.47 -8.99
N ASP A 118 9.62 -10.41 -9.33
CA ASP A 118 9.41 -11.80 -8.92
C ASP A 118 9.37 -11.91 -7.40
N PHE A 119 8.45 -12.74 -6.92
CA PHE A 119 8.44 -13.11 -5.51
C PHE A 119 9.59 -14.06 -5.21
N TYR A 120 10.29 -13.82 -4.13
CA TYR A 120 11.27 -14.75 -3.59
C TYR A 120 10.87 -15.20 -2.20
N LYS A 121 11.16 -16.47 -1.89
CA LYS A 121 10.88 -17.04 -0.58
C LYS A 121 11.86 -16.47 0.44
N VAL A 122 11.34 -15.80 1.46
CA VAL A 122 12.12 -15.32 2.61
C VAL A 122 12.34 -16.48 3.59
N ARG A 123 11.26 -17.23 3.83
CA ARG A 123 11.22 -18.47 4.62
C ARG A 123 9.90 -19.18 4.37
N ASP A 124 9.69 -20.34 5.02
CA ASP A 124 8.42 -21.06 4.99
C ASP A 124 7.27 -20.13 5.41
N GLY A 125 6.24 -20.03 4.55
CA GLY A 125 5.08 -19.19 4.77
C GLY A 125 5.27 -17.70 4.50
N LEU A 126 6.43 -17.26 3.97
CA LEU A 126 6.66 -15.86 3.65
C LEU A 126 7.44 -15.66 2.35
N TYR A 127 6.84 -14.92 1.43
CA TYR A 127 7.49 -14.46 0.20
C TYR A 127 7.50 -12.93 0.18
N LYS A 128 8.46 -12.35 -0.53
CA LYS A 128 8.62 -10.91 -0.70
C LYS A 128 8.83 -10.55 -2.17
N ALA A 129 8.28 -9.42 -2.58
CA ALA A 129 8.54 -8.76 -3.85
C ALA A 129 8.61 -7.24 -3.64
N ALA A 130 8.99 -6.52 -4.67
CA ALA A 130 8.89 -5.08 -4.73
C ALA A 130 7.99 -4.70 -5.91
N MET A 131 7.16 -3.68 -5.70
CA MET A 131 6.33 -3.11 -6.74
C MET A 131 6.78 -1.68 -7.02
N THR A 132 6.91 -1.34 -8.31
CA THR A 132 7.19 0.03 -8.76
C THR A 132 5.98 0.57 -9.50
N ILE A 133 5.53 1.75 -9.11
CA ILE A 133 4.39 2.44 -9.71
C ILE A 133 4.72 3.90 -10.00
N LYS A 134 4.06 4.46 -11.01
CA LYS A 134 3.97 5.91 -11.20
C LYS A 134 2.56 6.34 -10.79
N GLN A 135 2.48 7.07 -9.69
CA GLN A 135 1.24 7.56 -9.12
C GLN A 135 1.04 9.02 -9.53
N LYS A 136 -0.07 9.30 -10.17
CA LYS A 136 -0.49 10.66 -10.49
C LYS A 136 -1.41 11.20 -9.38
N PHE A 137 -1.07 12.35 -8.86
CA PHE A 137 -1.91 13.12 -7.94
C PHE A 137 -2.46 14.35 -8.65
N VAL A 138 -3.76 14.55 -8.53
CA VAL A 138 -4.44 15.75 -9.04
C VAL A 138 -5.30 16.34 -7.92
N GLY A 139 -5.02 17.58 -7.55
CA GLY A 139 -5.82 18.35 -6.60
C GLY A 139 -6.67 19.38 -7.33
N MET A 140 -7.99 19.35 -7.11
CA MET A 140 -8.95 20.26 -7.74
C MET A 140 -9.64 21.16 -6.73
N ARG A 141 -10.02 22.36 -7.16
CA ARG A 141 -10.88 23.28 -6.44
C ARG A 141 -11.88 23.88 -7.42
N ASP A 142 -13.16 23.79 -7.08
CA ASP A 142 -14.26 24.32 -7.91
C ASP A 142 -14.19 23.82 -9.37
N GLY A 143 -13.89 22.54 -9.55
CA GLY A 143 -13.78 21.89 -10.86
C GLY A 143 -12.51 22.21 -11.65
N LYS A 144 -11.58 22.99 -11.09
CA LYS A 144 -10.31 23.36 -11.73
C LYS A 144 -9.14 22.63 -11.09
N VAL A 145 -8.23 22.09 -11.92
CA VAL A 145 -6.95 21.54 -11.45
C VAL A 145 -6.08 22.68 -10.94
N ILE A 146 -5.68 22.64 -9.67
CA ILE A 146 -4.80 23.62 -9.05
C ILE A 146 -3.44 23.05 -8.65
N TYR A 147 -3.30 21.74 -8.61
CA TYR A 147 -2.04 21.06 -8.37
C TYR A 147 -2.04 19.69 -9.06
N GLU A 148 -0.91 19.33 -9.63
CA GLU A 148 -0.67 18.03 -10.25
C GLU A 148 0.78 17.63 -10.09
N ASP A 149 1.02 16.37 -9.75
CA ASP A 149 2.34 15.76 -9.83
C ASP A 149 2.26 14.27 -10.21
N ILE A 150 3.41 13.72 -10.58
CA ILE A 150 3.61 12.29 -10.77
C ILE A 150 4.76 11.86 -9.86
N THR A 151 4.50 10.87 -9.01
CA THR A 151 5.50 10.32 -8.11
C THR A 151 5.78 8.87 -8.48
N GLU A 152 7.03 8.55 -8.73
CA GLU A 152 7.49 7.17 -8.86
C GLU A 152 7.79 6.60 -7.48
N LYS A 153 7.16 5.47 -7.16
CA LYS A 153 7.23 4.84 -5.83
C LYS A 153 7.62 3.38 -5.93
N THR A 154 8.35 2.93 -4.93
CA THR A 154 8.59 1.50 -4.68
C THR A 154 7.88 1.08 -3.40
N ILE A 155 7.10 0.01 -3.46
CA ILE A 155 6.33 -0.54 -2.35
C ILE A 155 6.77 -1.96 -2.11
N ASN A 156 7.13 -2.31 -0.87
CA ASN A 156 7.38 -3.69 -0.48
C ASN A 156 6.06 -4.47 -0.45
N VAL A 157 6.09 -5.69 -0.98
CA VAL A 157 4.93 -6.57 -1.04
C VAL A 157 5.30 -7.91 -0.41
N TYR A 158 4.43 -8.44 0.44
CA TYR A 158 4.59 -9.70 1.12
C TYR A 158 3.42 -10.64 0.81
N LEU A 159 3.73 -11.92 0.63
CA LEU A 159 2.77 -13.01 0.70
C LEU A 159 3.03 -13.73 2.02
N GLN A 160 2.09 -13.63 2.94
CA GLN A 160 2.19 -14.25 4.25
C GLN A 160 1.14 -15.35 4.39
N GLN A 161 1.59 -16.52 4.81
CA GLN A 161 0.68 -17.62 5.11
C GLN A 161 -0.07 -17.33 6.40
N GLU A 162 -1.39 -17.45 6.34
CA GLU A 162 -2.27 -17.42 7.50
C GLU A 162 -2.89 -18.79 7.71
N ILE A 163 -2.82 -19.28 8.94
CA ILE A 163 -3.44 -20.55 9.33
C ILE A 163 -4.83 -20.22 9.88
N THR A 164 -5.85 -20.81 9.26
CA THR A 164 -7.25 -20.67 9.68
C THR A 164 -7.80 -22.01 10.17
N SER A 165 -8.98 -22.00 10.76
CA SER A 165 -9.68 -23.21 11.21
C SER A 165 -10.03 -24.18 10.07
N VAL A 166 -10.05 -23.70 8.83
CA VAL A 166 -10.39 -24.49 7.63
C VAL A 166 -9.16 -24.80 6.75
N GLY A 167 -7.95 -24.42 7.16
CA GLY A 167 -6.71 -24.64 6.42
C GLY A 167 -5.78 -23.43 6.44
N SER A 168 -4.83 -23.39 5.51
CA SER A 168 -3.92 -22.27 5.34
C SER A 168 -4.17 -21.56 4.01
N GLN A 169 -3.95 -20.25 4.00
CA GLN A 169 -4.02 -19.42 2.81
C GLN A 169 -2.89 -18.39 2.83
N TYR A 170 -2.51 -17.89 1.65
CA TYR A 170 -1.60 -16.77 1.54
C TYR A 170 -2.38 -15.47 1.38
N VAL A 171 -1.96 -14.44 2.10
CA VAL A 171 -2.52 -13.08 2.00
C VAL A 171 -1.45 -12.11 1.51
N ILE A 172 -1.88 -11.16 0.70
CA ILE A 172 -1.03 -10.07 0.22
C ILE A 172 -1.05 -8.95 1.24
N LEU A 173 0.11 -8.52 1.70
CA LEU A 173 0.28 -7.38 2.60
C LEU A 173 1.31 -6.42 2.01
N LEU A 174 1.00 -5.13 2.08
CA LEU A 174 1.90 -4.07 1.67
C LEU A 174 2.81 -3.67 2.85
N GLY A 175 4.05 -3.32 2.54
CA GLY A 175 5.02 -2.81 3.50
C GLY A 175 5.33 -1.33 3.28
N ASP A 176 6.54 -0.93 3.63
CA ASP A 176 7.00 0.44 3.44
C ASP A 176 6.93 0.87 1.98
N SER A 177 6.52 2.12 1.75
CA SER A 177 6.44 2.75 0.44
C SER A 177 7.42 3.91 0.34
N GLY A 178 8.44 3.78 -0.49
CA GLY A 178 9.45 4.79 -0.75
C GLY A 178 9.19 5.58 -2.03
N VAL A 179 9.72 6.79 -2.10
CA VAL A 179 9.69 7.64 -3.29
C VAL A 179 11.02 7.54 -4.01
N LEU A 180 10.99 7.17 -5.30
CA LEU A 180 12.14 7.20 -6.19
C LEU A 180 12.32 8.60 -6.77
N ASP A 181 11.28 9.16 -7.38
CA ASP A 181 11.28 10.48 -8.00
C ASP A 181 9.90 11.15 -7.98
N THR A 182 9.87 12.50 -8.15
CA THR A 182 8.63 13.29 -8.24
C THR A 182 8.83 14.40 -9.27
N TYR A 183 7.93 14.49 -10.25
CA TYR A 183 7.97 15.46 -11.35
C TYR A 183 6.58 15.94 -11.79
#